data_a85c0967fdcbeb72713098d733531713
#
_entry.id   a85c0967fdcbeb72713098d733531713
#
_cell.length_a   1.000
_cell.length_b   1.000
_cell.length_c   1.000
_cell.angle_alpha   90.00
_cell.angle_beta   90.00
_cell.angle_gamma   90.00
#
_symmetry.space_group_name_H-M   'P 1'
#
loop_
_entity.id
_entity.type
_entity.pdbx_description
1 polymer ?
#
loop_
_entity_poly.entity_id
_entity_poly.type
_entity_poly.pdbx_seq_one_letter_code
_entity_poly.pdbx_strand_id
1 'polypeptide(L)'
;METSIVVPGAFTSGTDHFPSAGKPADAATAAAYARYDGVMDQIGERLTALTPAHADPKAVADEVVRIVGLAKGTRPMRSVIDFVGDGAAQVLEVSERVRIEFAHRIGMGDLLEAKVTK
;
A
#
# COMPACT_ATOMS: atom_id res chain seq x y z
N MET A 1 -22.66 1.81 1.51
CA MET A 1 -21.54 1.21 0.75
C MET A 1 -20.37 1.11 1.72
N GLU A 2 -19.58 0.07 1.68
CA GLU A 2 -18.41 -0.14 2.52
C GLU A 2 -17.18 -0.22 1.62
N THR A 3 -16.09 0.43 2.00
CA THR A 3 -14.85 0.48 1.23
C THR A 3 -13.70 0.03 2.11
N SER A 4 -12.86 -0.84 1.58
CA SER A 4 -11.59 -1.22 2.18
C SER A 4 -10.46 -0.93 1.21
N ILE A 5 -9.39 -0.32 1.71
CA ILE A 5 -8.18 0.00 0.96
C ILE A 5 -7.11 -1.00 1.39
N VAL A 6 -6.67 -1.82 0.46
CA VAL A 6 -5.54 -2.73 0.67
C VAL A 6 -4.26 -2.01 0.24
N VAL A 7 -3.27 -1.96 1.13
CA VAL A 7 -2.01 -1.23 0.95
C VAL A 7 -0.88 -2.26 0.96
N PRO A 8 -0.47 -2.77 -0.20
CA PRO A 8 0.68 -3.66 -0.28
C PRO A 8 1.97 -2.87 -0.11
N GLY A 9 2.93 -3.44 0.61
CA GLY A 9 4.31 -2.98 0.66
C GLY A 9 5.09 -3.39 -0.60
N ALA A 10 6.41 -3.24 -0.54
CA ALA A 10 7.29 -3.63 -1.65
C ALA A 10 7.46 -5.15 -1.72
N PHE A 11 7.21 -5.72 -2.90
CA PHE A 11 7.52 -7.11 -3.24
C PHE A 11 8.56 -7.10 -4.36
N THR A 12 9.74 -7.63 -4.08
CA THR A 12 10.87 -7.68 -5.03
C THR A 12 10.90 -8.97 -5.85
N SER A 13 10.03 -9.93 -5.53
CA SER A 13 9.87 -11.20 -6.23
C SER A 13 8.40 -11.56 -6.38
N GLY A 14 8.09 -12.46 -7.31
CA GLY A 14 6.73 -12.94 -7.56
C GLY A 14 5.78 -11.91 -8.21
N THR A 15 6.32 -10.78 -8.68
CA THR A 15 5.59 -9.76 -9.44
C THR A 15 6.42 -9.24 -10.61
N ASP A 16 5.75 -8.72 -11.65
CA ASP A 16 6.40 -8.05 -12.78
C ASP A 16 6.46 -6.53 -12.61
N HIS A 17 6.18 -6.02 -11.41
CA HIS A 17 6.06 -4.58 -11.16
C HIS A 17 7.32 -3.82 -11.57
N PHE A 18 8.49 -4.21 -11.06
CA PHE A 18 9.75 -3.55 -11.38
C PHE A 18 10.23 -3.85 -12.80
N PRO A 19 10.21 -5.12 -13.31
CA PRO A 19 10.58 -5.42 -14.68
C PRO A 19 9.72 -4.70 -15.72
N SER A 20 8.43 -4.49 -15.44
CA SER A 20 7.48 -3.84 -16.33
C SER A 20 7.42 -2.33 -16.16
N ALA A 21 8.26 -1.72 -15.32
CA ALA A 21 8.27 -0.27 -15.10
C ALA A 21 8.55 0.48 -16.39
N GLY A 22 7.71 1.45 -16.70
CA GLY A 22 7.87 2.31 -17.87
C GLY A 22 9.16 3.15 -17.78
N LYS A 23 9.73 3.44 -18.95
CA LYS A 23 10.88 4.35 -19.07
C LYS A 23 10.48 5.61 -19.82
N PRO A 24 11.18 6.75 -19.59
CA PRO A 24 10.92 7.97 -20.34
C PRO A 24 11.00 7.74 -21.85
N ALA A 25 9.99 8.19 -22.61
CA ALA A 25 10.01 8.11 -24.07
C ALA A 25 10.90 9.19 -24.69
N ASP A 26 11.13 10.30 -24.00
CA ASP A 26 12.03 11.38 -24.44
C ASP A 26 13.49 11.05 -24.14
N ALA A 27 14.23 10.74 -25.18
CA ALA A 27 15.64 10.38 -25.10
C ALA A 27 16.54 11.52 -24.58
N ALA A 28 16.20 12.80 -24.86
CA ALA A 28 16.98 13.93 -24.36
C ALA A 28 16.83 14.09 -22.85
N THR A 29 15.61 13.97 -22.37
CA THR A 29 15.32 13.98 -20.94
C THR A 29 15.96 12.77 -20.24
N ALA A 30 15.87 11.57 -20.82
CA ALA A 30 16.50 10.38 -20.26
C ALA A 30 18.03 10.57 -20.12
N ALA A 31 18.70 11.10 -21.17
CA ALA A 31 20.13 11.39 -21.14
C ALA A 31 20.53 12.41 -20.05
N ALA A 32 19.71 13.43 -19.81
CA ALA A 32 19.94 14.40 -18.74
C ALA A 32 19.93 13.79 -17.33
N TYR A 33 19.21 12.68 -17.14
CA TYR A 33 19.11 11.94 -15.89
C TYR A 33 20.06 10.75 -15.77
N ALA A 34 20.83 10.42 -16.82
CA ALA A 34 21.71 9.24 -16.84
C ALA A 34 22.72 9.19 -15.66
N ARG A 35 23.09 10.35 -15.10
CA ARG A 35 23.94 10.43 -13.88
C ARG A 35 23.34 9.75 -12.64
N TYR A 36 22.03 9.43 -12.66
CA TYR A 36 21.33 8.78 -11.56
C TYR A 36 21.09 7.28 -11.78
N ASP A 37 21.45 6.70 -12.92
CA ASP A 37 21.17 5.31 -13.27
C ASP A 37 21.72 4.35 -12.18
N GLY A 38 22.97 4.54 -11.75
CA GLY A 38 23.58 3.70 -10.71
C GLY A 38 22.93 3.83 -9.31
N VAL A 39 22.16 4.89 -9.07
CA VAL A 39 21.39 5.04 -7.81
C VAL A 39 20.21 4.08 -7.79
N MET A 40 19.52 3.91 -8.93
CA MET A 40 18.38 3.00 -9.03
C MET A 40 18.79 1.55 -8.85
N ASP A 41 19.92 1.14 -9.41
CA ASP A 41 20.46 -0.21 -9.25
C ASP A 41 20.75 -0.51 -7.77
N GLN A 42 21.40 0.43 -7.05
CA GLN A 42 21.66 0.29 -5.61
C GLN A 42 20.39 0.23 -4.76
N ILE A 43 19.35 0.99 -5.12
CA ILE A 43 18.06 0.96 -4.42
C ILE A 43 17.40 -0.40 -4.59
N GLY A 44 17.39 -0.96 -5.80
CA GLY A 44 16.84 -2.28 -6.08
C GLY A 44 17.50 -3.39 -5.25
N GLU A 45 18.83 -3.42 -5.22
CA GLU A 45 19.59 -4.39 -4.42
C GLU A 45 19.30 -4.26 -2.91
N ARG A 46 19.30 -3.03 -2.39
CA ARG A 46 19.04 -2.77 -0.97
C ARG A 46 17.62 -3.13 -0.57
N LEU A 47 16.63 -2.83 -1.42
CA LEU A 47 15.24 -3.18 -1.19
C LEU A 47 15.05 -4.70 -1.19
N THR A 48 15.71 -5.39 -2.12
CA THR A 48 15.71 -6.87 -2.16
C THR A 48 16.32 -7.45 -0.90
N ALA A 49 17.42 -6.89 -0.40
CA ALA A 49 18.07 -7.33 0.83
C ALA A 49 17.20 -7.11 2.11
N LEU A 50 16.31 -6.11 2.08
CA LEU A 50 15.36 -5.86 3.17
C LEU A 50 14.13 -6.77 3.10
N THR A 51 13.85 -7.35 1.93
CA THR A 51 12.66 -8.18 1.73
C THR A 51 12.92 -9.59 2.27
N PRO A 52 12.21 -10.07 3.30
CA PRO A 52 12.43 -11.39 3.84
C PRO A 52 12.02 -12.49 2.84
N ALA A 53 12.68 -13.64 2.91
CA ALA A 53 12.45 -14.74 1.97
C ALA A 53 11.01 -15.30 1.95
N HIS A 54 10.24 -15.06 3.01
CA HIS A 54 8.84 -15.46 3.12
C HIS A 54 7.85 -14.40 2.60
N ALA A 55 8.34 -13.26 2.09
CA ALA A 55 7.48 -12.24 1.51
C ALA A 55 6.90 -12.75 0.19
N ASP A 56 5.62 -13.10 0.21
CA ASP A 56 4.89 -13.64 -0.93
C ASP A 56 3.74 -12.69 -1.30
N PRO A 57 3.65 -12.21 -2.54
CA PRO A 57 2.51 -11.41 -3.02
C PRO A 57 1.16 -12.07 -2.81
N LYS A 58 1.11 -13.40 -2.68
CA LYS A 58 -0.10 -14.14 -2.32
C LYS A 58 -0.74 -13.63 -1.02
N ALA A 59 0.05 -13.12 -0.08
CA ALA A 59 -0.47 -12.55 1.16
C ALA A 59 -1.44 -11.38 0.91
N VAL A 60 -1.25 -10.62 -0.17
CA VAL A 60 -2.19 -9.55 -0.57
C VAL A 60 -3.52 -10.14 -1.02
N ALA A 61 -3.49 -11.21 -1.81
CA ALA A 61 -4.70 -11.90 -2.26
C ALA A 61 -5.44 -12.55 -1.08
N ASP A 62 -4.71 -13.20 -0.19
CA ASP A 62 -5.28 -13.82 1.02
C ASP A 62 -5.96 -12.77 1.91
N GLU A 63 -5.37 -11.58 2.05
CA GLU A 63 -5.98 -10.49 2.80
C GLU A 63 -7.24 -9.95 2.14
N VAL A 64 -7.28 -9.83 0.81
CA VAL A 64 -8.50 -9.48 0.08
C VAL A 64 -9.61 -10.51 0.35
N VAL A 65 -9.28 -11.80 0.25
CA VAL A 65 -10.24 -12.88 0.56
C VAL A 65 -10.74 -12.79 2.00
N ARG A 66 -9.84 -12.54 2.95
CA ARG A 66 -10.21 -12.36 4.37
C ARG A 66 -11.19 -11.20 4.54
N ILE A 67 -10.89 -10.02 3.96
CA ILE A 67 -11.74 -8.82 4.07
C ILE A 67 -13.11 -9.06 3.44
N VAL A 68 -13.16 -9.68 2.27
CA VAL A 68 -14.43 -10.00 1.59
C VAL A 68 -15.28 -10.95 2.42
N GLY A 69 -14.65 -11.90 3.12
CA GLY A 69 -15.33 -12.86 4.01
C GLY A 69 -15.86 -12.28 5.32
N LEU A 70 -15.43 -11.07 5.72
CA LEU A 70 -15.93 -10.43 6.93
C LEU A 70 -17.39 -10.00 6.79
N ALA A 71 -18.10 -9.96 7.90
CA ALA A 71 -19.45 -9.46 7.96
C ALA A 71 -19.50 -8.00 7.53
N LYS A 72 -20.60 -7.62 6.86
CA LYS A 72 -20.83 -6.21 6.47
C LYS A 72 -20.84 -5.32 7.71
N GLY A 73 -20.11 -4.22 7.67
CA GLY A 73 -19.95 -3.28 8.78
C GLY A 73 -18.73 -3.54 9.68
N THR A 74 -18.01 -4.65 9.48
CA THR A 74 -16.83 -5.01 10.29
C THR A 74 -15.51 -4.97 9.49
N ARG A 75 -15.57 -4.58 8.23
CA ARG A 75 -14.40 -4.54 7.37
C ARG A 75 -13.50 -3.34 7.72
N PRO A 76 -12.19 -3.53 7.77
CA PRO A 76 -11.27 -2.42 8.06
C PRO A 76 -11.29 -1.41 6.91
N MET A 77 -11.16 -0.12 7.23
CA MET A 77 -10.99 0.92 6.22
C MET A 77 -9.68 0.75 5.46
N ARG A 78 -8.62 0.32 6.15
CA ARG A 78 -7.30 0.03 5.55
C ARG A 78 -6.74 -1.26 6.10
N SER A 79 -6.01 -1.96 5.25
CA SER A 79 -5.22 -3.14 5.62
C SER A 79 -3.85 -3.06 4.95
N VAL A 80 -2.79 -3.08 5.75
CA VAL A 80 -1.41 -2.99 5.28
C VAL A 80 -0.80 -4.38 5.27
N ILE A 81 -0.23 -4.76 4.13
CA ILE A 81 0.52 -6.02 3.96
C ILE A 81 1.94 -5.63 3.58
N ASP A 82 2.79 -5.43 4.56
CA ASP A 82 4.15 -4.98 4.38
C ASP A 82 5.11 -5.91 5.15
N PHE A 83 6.06 -6.49 4.43
CA PHE A 83 7.09 -7.37 4.99
C PHE A 83 8.43 -6.65 5.20
N VAL A 84 8.60 -5.47 4.60
CA VAL A 84 9.85 -4.70 4.68
C VAL A 84 9.85 -3.79 5.91
N GLY A 85 8.69 -3.32 6.34
CA GLY A 85 8.57 -2.42 7.48
C GLY A 85 9.01 -0.99 7.13
N ASP A 86 8.56 -0.47 5.99
CA ASP A 86 8.90 0.86 5.49
C ASP A 86 8.28 2.03 6.27
N GLY A 87 7.44 1.72 7.25
CA GLY A 87 6.76 2.72 8.08
C GLY A 87 5.36 3.08 7.61
N ALA A 88 4.86 2.51 6.51
CA ALA A 88 3.53 2.80 5.99
C ALA A 88 2.43 2.55 7.03
N ALA A 89 2.53 1.47 7.80
CA ALA A 89 1.55 1.13 8.83
C ALA A 89 1.42 2.24 9.89
N GLN A 90 2.54 2.75 10.41
CA GLN A 90 2.57 3.81 11.41
C GLN A 90 1.99 5.13 10.88
N VAL A 91 2.33 5.51 9.65
CA VAL A 91 1.81 6.72 9.01
C VAL A 91 0.30 6.61 8.80
N LEU A 92 -0.17 5.46 8.35
CA LEU A 92 -1.59 5.22 8.11
C LEU A 92 -2.41 5.16 9.39
N GLU A 93 -1.86 4.65 10.50
CA GLU A 93 -2.49 4.69 11.82
C GLU A 93 -2.74 6.13 12.29
N VAL A 94 -1.74 6.99 12.20
CA VAL A 94 -1.87 8.42 12.53
C VAL A 94 -2.89 9.08 11.61
N SER A 95 -2.83 8.83 10.30
CA SER A 95 -3.77 9.36 9.32
C SER A 95 -5.20 8.95 9.63
N GLU A 96 -5.43 7.70 10.01
CA GLU A 96 -6.77 7.20 10.35
C GLU A 96 -7.32 7.88 11.61
N ARG A 97 -6.52 8.00 12.65
CA ARG A 97 -6.89 8.69 13.88
C ARG A 97 -7.29 10.15 13.60
N VAL A 98 -6.45 10.89 12.87
CA VAL A 98 -6.72 12.30 12.53
C VAL A 98 -7.98 12.43 11.68
N ARG A 99 -8.21 11.54 10.74
CA ARG A 99 -9.43 11.50 9.93
C ARG A 99 -10.68 11.32 10.78
N ILE A 100 -10.65 10.39 11.73
CA ILE A 100 -11.75 10.12 12.63
C ILE A 100 -12.04 11.34 13.54
N GLU A 101 -11.00 11.87 14.16
CA GLU A 101 -11.11 13.06 15.02
C GLU A 101 -11.70 14.25 14.25
N PHE A 102 -11.23 14.48 13.02
CA PHE A 102 -11.73 15.58 12.19
C PHE A 102 -13.19 15.38 11.78
N ALA A 103 -13.59 14.17 11.38
CA ALA A 103 -14.98 13.88 11.05
C ALA A 103 -15.93 14.15 12.22
N HIS A 104 -15.56 13.77 13.44
CA HIS A 104 -16.34 14.09 14.64
C HIS A 104 -16.43 15.61 14.89
N ARG A 105 -15.31 16.33 14.73
CA ARG A 105 -15.28 17.79 14.95
C ARG A 105 -16.19 18.57 14.00
N ILE A 106 -16.40 18.08 12.78
CA ILE A 106 -17.30 18.72 11.79
C ILE A 106 -18.73 18.13 11.81
N GLY A 107 -19.05 17.26 12.78
CA GLY A 107 -20.37 16.65 12.92
C GLY A 107 -20.70 15.56 11.92
N MET A 108 -19.68 14.96 11.27
CA MET A 108 -19.83 13.89 10.28
C MET A 108 -19.40 12.51 10.80
N GLY A 109 -19.36 12.32 12.12
CA GLY A 109 -18.98 11.05 12.75
C GLY A 109 -19.81 9.86 12.30
N ASP A 110 -21.10 10.04 12.05
CA ASP A 110 -22.01 8.96 11.60
C ASP A 110 -21.61 8.38 10.22
N LEU A 111 -20.82 9.12 9.40
CA LEU A 111 -20.34 8.63 8.10
C LEU A 111 -19.16 7.67 8.23
N LEU A 112 -18.55 7.57 9.41
CA LEU A 112 -17.46 6.65 9.69
C LEU A 112 -17.95 5.21 9.86
N GLU A 113 -19.23 5.03 10.15
CA GLU A 113 -19.83 3.73 10.38
C GLU A 113 -20.62 3.25 9.15
N ALA A 114 -20.35 2.03 8.71
CA ALA A 114 -21.14 1.41 7.67
C ALA A 114 -22.52 1.03 8.24
N LYS A 115 -23.56 1.81 7.93
CA LYS A 115 -24.93 1.46 8.33
C LYS A 115 -25.37 0.19 7.63
N VAL A 116 -25.50 -0.89 8.38
CA VAL A 116 -26.04 -2.16 7.90
C VAL A 116 -27.56 -2.06 7.98
N THR A 117 -28.21 -1.75 6.87
CA THR A 117 -29.65 -1.90 6.75
C THR A 117 -29.98 -3.39 6.74
N LYS A 118 -30.79 -3.83 7.69
CA LYS A 118 -31.34 -5.20 7.73
C LYS A 118 -32.28 -5.43 6.54
#